data_3a7220e5ac941a2d34d3949518f312eb
#
_entry.id   3a7220e5ac941a2d34d3949518f312eb
#
_cell.length_a   1.000
_cell.length_b   1.000
_cell.length_c   1.000
_cell.angle_alpha   90.00
_cell.angle_beta   90.00
_cell.angle_gamma   90.00
#
_symmetry.space_group_name_H-M   'P 1'
#
loop_
_entity.id
_entity.type
_entity.pdbx_description
1 polymer ?
#
loop_
_entity_poly.entity_id
_entity_poly.type
_entity_poly.pdbx_seq_one_letter_code
_entity_poly.pdbx_strand_id
1 'polypeptide(L)'
;MKYTMIVGKYINLGTLQKLLFDDEKVIISDECIQEVDKSFRFLKEFSSDKIIYGINTGFGPMAQYRIEDKSLTELQYNIIRSHSTGAGKPLPPLYVKAAMIARLFTFLQGKSGIHTELVELLVKFINLDIFPYIPEHGSVGASGDLVQLAHIALTLIGEGEVFYQGQLQPTAQVLEKNHLKPFSIHIREGLSVTNGTSVMTGIGIVNLIYARQLLNWSVCASVMMNEIAASYDDFVSQPLNDAKLHKGQQKIAEMMRVWMSDSKCTLKRENELYGQKHEEKIFEHKVQPYYSLRCTPQILGPVYDTLINTAEVLINEINSACDNPIVDPETQNVYHGGNFHGDYVSFEMDKLKIAITKLTMLSERQLNYLFHDRINGILPPFVNLGVLGLNYGLQASQFTATSTTAECQTLSNPMYIHSIPNNNDNQDIVSMGTNSALIAKTVIENSFQVMSILFMGIVQAVDYLKIQEKLSTESRCVYNCLLYTSPSPRD
;
A
#
# COMPACT_ATOMS: atom_id res chain seq x y z
N MET A 1 18.66 18.30 8.44
CA MET A 1 19.72 17.44 7.88
C MET A 1 19.03 16.26 7.21
N LYS A 2 19.26 16.00 5.93
CA LYS A 2 18.79 14.76 5.29
C LYS A 2 19.68 13.64 5.81
N TYR A 3 19.09 12.66 6.48
CA TYR A 3 19.84 11.49 6.95
C TYR A 3 20.13 10.58 5.74
N THR A 4 21.26 9.90 5.81
CA THR A 4 21.69 8.94 4.80
C THR A 4 21.67 7.56 5.42
N MET A 5 20.98 6.62 4.79
CA MET A 5 20.81 5.26 5.27
C MET A 5 21.67 4.30 4.45
N ILE A 6 22.55 3.57 5.13
CA ILE A 6 23.32 2.48 4.52
C ILE A 6 22.40 1.25 4.50
N VAL A 7 22.16 0.72 3.30
CA VAL A 7 21.33 -0.47 3.10
C VAL A 7 22.19 -1.68 2.72
N GLY A 8 21.85 -2.82 3.29
CA GLY A 8 22.38 -4.14 2.96
C GLY A 8 21.41 -4.92 2.08
N LYS A 9 21.52 -6.27 2.09
CA LYS A 9 20.66 -7.17 1.33
C LYS A 9 19.20 -7.21 1.82
N TYR A 10 18.93 -6.75 3.04
CA TYR A 10 17.61 -6.83 3.67
C TYR A 10 17.07 -5.46 4.08
N ILE A 11 15.79 -5.24 3.80
CA ILE A 11 15.05 -4.06 4.21
C ILE A 11 13.76 -4.45 4.93
N ASN A 12 13.44 -3.73 6.01
CA ASN A 12 12.18 -3.88 6.74
C ASN A 12 11.22 -2.72 6.45
N LEU A 13 9.96 -2.88 6.89
CA LEU A 13 8.92 -1.90 6.63
C LEU A 13 9.21 -0.52 7.25
N GLY A 14 9.83 -0.47 8.44
CA GLY A 14 10.18 0.80 9.09
C GLY A 14 11.23 1.59 8.29
N THR A 15 12.22 0.90 7.76
CA THR A 15 13.23 1.48 6.86
C THR A 15 12.60 1.96 5.55
N LEU A 16 11.70 1.16 4.95
CA LEU A 16 10.96 1.56 3.75
C LEU A 16 10.13 2.82 3.98
N GLN A 17 9.45 2.91 5.12
CA GLN A 17 8.66 4.09 5.46
C GLN A 17 9.53 5.36 5.53
N LYS A 18 10.71 5.29 6.12
CA LYS A 18 11.64 6.41 6.18
C LYS A 18 12.15 6.83 4.80
N LEU A 19 12.54 5.87 3.96
CA LEU A 19 13.01 6.15 2.59
C LEU A 19 11.92 6.76 1.72
N LEU A 20 10.66 6.37 1.92
CA LEU A 20 9.53 6.83 1.12
C LEU A 20 8.96 8.17 1.57
N PHE A 21 8.91 8.43 2.88
CA PHE A 21 8.18 9.57 3.44
C PHE A 21 9.05 10.60 4.17
N ASP A 22 10.26 10.22 4.63
CA ASP A 22 11.12 11.12 5.44
C ASP A 22 12.30 11.67 4.63
N ASP A 23 12.30 11.54 3.29
CA ASP A 23 13.35 12.04 2.39
C ASP A 23 14.77 11.51 2.71
N GLU A 24 14.89 10.35 3.36
CA GLU A 24 16.18 9.73 3.61
C GLU A 24 16.83 9.23 2.31
N LYS A 25 18.16 9.38 2.20
CA LYS A 25 18.92 8.94 1.03
C LYS A 25 19.47 7.54 1.24
N VAL A 26 19.57 6.80 0.14
CA VAL A 26 20.12 5.43 0.08
C VAL A 26 21.63 5.49 -0.21
N ILE A 27 22.42 4.76 0.58
CA ILE A 27 23.79 4.35 0.23
C ILE A 27 23.84 2.81 0.33
N ILE A 28 24.43 2.15 -0.65
CA ILE A 28 24.59 0.70 -0.64
C ILE A 28 25.86 0.32 0.11
N SER A 29 25.81 -0.75 0.90
CA SER A 29 26.99 -1.28 1.55
C SER A 29 27.98 -1.86 0.53
N ASP A 30 29.28 -1.71 0.80
CA ASP A 30 30.34 -2.24 -0.08
C ASP A 30 30.20 -3.75 -0.29
N GLU A 31 29.76 -4.49 0.72
CA GLU A 31 29.50 -5.92 0.66
C GLU A 31 28.45 -6.26 -0.43
N CYS A 32 27.34 -5.51 -0.51
CA CYS A 32 26.34 -5.72 -1.54
C CYS A 32 26.87 -5.45 -2.95
N ILE A 33 27.67 -4.38 -3.11
CA ILE A 33 28.31 -4.06 -4.40
C ILE A 33 29.25 -5.19 -4.82
N GLN A 34 30.04 -5.75 -3.89
CA GLN A 34 30.92 -6.88 -4.18
C GLN A 34 30.15 -8.14 -4.61
N GLU A 35 29.00 -8.43 -3.98
CA GLU A 35 28.18 -9.57 -4.36
C GLU A 35 27.53 -9.39 -5.75
N VAL A 36 27.09 -8.18 -6.08
CA VAL A 36 26.58 -7.85 -7.43
C VAL A 36 27.69 -8.05 -8.48
N ASP A 37 28.89 -7.51 -8.23
CA ASP A 37 30.05 -7.65 -9.13
C ASP A 37 30.48 -9.13 -9.29
N LYS A 38 30.52 -9.88 -8.20
CA LYS A 38 30.79 -11.33 -8.23
C LYS A 38 29.80 -12.08 -9.13
N SER A 39 28.52 -11.78 -9.03
CA SER A 39 27.46 -12.37 -9.86
C SER A 39 27.63 -12.02 -11.34
N PHE A 40 27.96 -10.75 -11.64
CA PHE A 40 28.22 -10.30 -13.01
C PHE A 40 29.43 -10.99 -13.64
N ARG A 41 30.57 -11.02 -12.92
CA ARG A 41 31.79 -11.69 -13.42
C ARG A 41 31.58 -13.17 -13.65
N PHE A 42 30.92 -13.84 -12.71
CA PHE A 42 30.57 -15.25 -12.88
C PHE A 42 29.72 -15.48 -14.13
N LEU A 43 28.65 -14.68 -14.33
CA LEU A 43 27.79 -14.84 -15.50
C LEU A 43 28.52 -14.59 -16.80
N LYS A 44 29.39 -13.58 -16.85
CA LYS A 44 30.21 -13.25 -18.03
C LYS A 44 31.10 -14.42 -18.46
N GLU A 45 31.73 -15.08 -17.50
CA GLU A 45 32.56 -16.25 -17.74
C GLU A 45 31.71 -17.47 -18.11
N PHE A 46 30.67 -17.76 -17.33
CA PHE A 46 29.79 -18.91 -17.50
C PHE A 46 29.06 -18.94 -18.84
N SER A 47 28.70 -17.75 -19.37
CA SER A 47 27.92 -17.64 -20.62
C SER A 47 28.74 -17.76 -21.90
N SER A 48 30.07 -17.81 -21.81
CA SER A 48 30.98 -17.79 -22.99
C SER A 48 30.78 -18.94 -23.97
N ASP A 49 30.39 -20.10 -23.47
CA ASP A 49 30.27 -21.36 -24.25
C ASP A 49 28.91 -22.08 -24.04
N LYS A 50 27.96 -21.45 -23.36
CA LYS A 50 26.68 -22.05 -23.00
C LYS A 50 25.49 -21.28 -23.58
N ILE A 51 24.41 -22.00 -23.84
CA ILE A 51 23.13 -21.38 -24.23
C ILE A 51 22.36 -21.05 -22.96
N ILE A 52 22.09 -19.76 -22.76
CA ILE A 52 21.39 -19.26 -21.59
C ILE A 52 20.22 -18.37 -22.05
N TYR A 53 19.02 -18.67 -21.57
CA TYR A 53 17.82 -17.87 -21.85
C TYR A 53 18.03 -16.38 -21.55
N GLY A 54 17.68 -15.57 -22.53
CA GLY A 54 17.73 -14.11 -22.39
C GLY A 54 19.12 -13.49 -22.41
N ILE A 55 20.15 -14.28 -22.69
CA ILE A 55 21.52 -13.81 -22.97
C ILE A 55 21.81 -14.00 -24.45
N ASN A 56 21.82 -15.25 -24.94
CA ASN A 56 22.11 -15.59 -26.33
C ASN A 56 20.96 -16.36 -27.01
N THR A 57 19.75 -16.23 -26.45
CA THR A 57 18.49 -16.66 -27.08
C THR A 57 17.53 -15.49 -27.16
N GLY A 58 16.48 -15.58 -27.98
CA GLY A 58 15.33 -14.70 -27.90
C GLY A 58 14.57 -14.87 -26.58
N PHE A 59 13.46 -14.12 -26.43
CA PHE A 59 12.61 -14.12 -25.23
C PHE A 59 11.25 -14.75 -25.49
N GLY A 60 10.61 -15.29 -24.44
CA GLY A 60 9.27 -15.87 -24.48
C GLY A 60 9.12 -16.91 -25.60
N PRO A 61 8.14 -16.79 -26.50
CA PRO A 61 7.94 -17.70 -27.64
C PRO A 61 9.13 -17.77 -28.61
N MET A 62 10.04 -16.81 -28.57
CA MET A 62 11.26 -16.75 -29.40
C MET A 62 12.49 -17.39 -28.73
N ALA A 63 12.32 -18.03 -27.58
CA ALA A 63 13.44 -18.57 -26.79
C ALA A 63 14.28 -19.66 -27.54
N GLN A 64 13.70 -20.33 -28.54
CA GLN A 64 14.39 -21.30 -29.38
C GLN A 64 15.29 -20.69 -30.46
N TYR A 65 15.22 -19.38 -30.69
CA TYR A 65 16.08 -18.71 -31.65
C TYR A 65 17.39 -18.30 -30.98
N ARG A 66 18.50 -18.83 -31.48
CA ARG A 66 19.85 -18.40 -31.07
C ARG A 66 20.18 -17.05 -31.66
N ILE A 67 20.74 -16.17 -30.85
CA ILE A 67 21.17 -14.83 -31.25
C ILE A 67 22.68 -14.83 -31.50
N GLU A 68 23.11 -14.24 -32.60
CA GLU A 68 24.54 -14.08 -32.93
C GLU A 68 25.20 -13.09 -31.94
N ASP A 69 26.48 -13.36 -31.60
CA ASP A 69 27.23 -12.59 -30.59
C ASP A 69 27.27 -11.10 -30.86
N LYS A 70 27.34 -10.68 -32.15
CA LYS A 70 27.34 -9.28 -32.56
C LYS A 70 26.00 -8.53 -32.25
N SER A 71 24.90 -9.28 -32.02
CA SER A 71 23.56 -8.75 -31.82
C SER A 71 23.05 -8.88 -30.39
N LEU A 72 23.85 -9.43 -29.47
CA LEU A 72 23.42 -9.67 -28.06
C LEU A 72 23.05 -8.35 -27.35
N THR A 73 23.86 -7.33 -27.49
CA THR A 73 23.59 -6.02 -26.88
C THR A 73 22.35 -5.35 -27.50
N GLU A 74 22.18 -5.43 -28.81
CA GLU A 74 21.01 -4.92 -29.54
C GLU A 74 19.73 -5.60 -29.04
N LEU A 75 19.76 -6.92 -28.82
CA LEU A 75 18.63 -7.68 -28.23
C LEU A 75 18.18 -7.07 -26.91
N GLN A 76 19.10 -6.69 -26.03
CA GLN A 76 18.78 -6.11 -24.73
C GLN A 76 18.20 -4.70 -24.84
N TYR A 77 18.67 -3.86 -25.77
CA TYR A 77 18.02 -2.57 -26.07
C TYR A 77 16.63 -2.77 -26.67
N ASN A 78 16.46 -3.78 -27.52
CA ASN A 78 15.19 -4.03 -28.19
C ASN A 78 14.11 -4.48 -27.22
N ILE A 79 14.40 -5.29 -26.18
CA ILE A 79 13.41 -5.67 -25.18
C ILE A 79 12.94 -4.43 -24.41
N ILE A 80 13.83 -3.52 -24.02
CA ILE A 80 13.48 -2.29 -23.32
C ILE A 80 12.54 -1.43 -24.19
N ARG A 81 12.96 -1.12 -25.41
CA ARG A 81 12.21 -0.22 -26.30
C ARG A 81 10.87 -0.81 -26.73
N SER A 82 10.83 -2.10 -27.07
CA SER A 82 9.60 -2.76 -27.54
C SER A 82 8.57 -2.98 -26.42
N HIS A 83 8.99 -3.03 -25.16
CA HIS A 83 8.10 -3.25 -24.03
C HIS A 83 7.71 -1.94 -23.29
N SER A 84 8.30 -0.80 -23.67
CA SER A 84 7.89 0.52 -23.13
C SER A 84 6.60 1.02 -23.78
N THR A 85 5.52 0.25 -23.65
CA THR A 85 4.25 0.44 -24.38
C THR A 85 3.05 0.60 -23.44
N GLY A 86 3.29 0.96 -22.18
CA GLY A 86 2.23 1.15 -21.19
C GLY A 86 1.24 2.26 -21.59
N ALA A 87 0.03 2.19 -21.04
CA ALA A 87 -1.05 3.13 -21.29
C ALA A 87 -1.74 3.55 -19.99
N GLY A 88 -2.58 4.58 -20.06
CA GLY A 88 -3.32 5.11 -18.92
C GLY A 88 -2.61 6.29 -18.25
N LYS A 89 -3.02 6.59 -17.02
CA LYS A 89 -2.42 7.69 -16.24
C LYS A 89 -1.03 7.30 -15.73
N PRO A 90 -0.14 8.26 -15.50
CA PRO A 90 1.14 7.96 -14.86
C PRO A 90 0.94 7.54 -13.39
N LEU A 91 1.76 6.62 -12.94
CA LEU A 91 1.86 6.31 -11.51
C LEU A 91 2.36 7.53 -10.74
N PRO A 92 1.81 7.84 -9.56
CA PRO A 92 2.32 8.93 -8.74
C PRO A 92 3.79 8.70 -8.33
N PRO A 93 4.60 9.77 -8.19
CA PRO A 93 6.03 9.68 -7.89
C PRO A 93 6.40 8.79 -6.70
N LEU A 94 5.61 8.80 -5.62
CA LEU A 94 5.82 7.96 -4.46
C LEU A 94 5.80 6.46 -4.79
N TYR A 95 4.86 6.04 -5.64
CA TYR A 95 4.74 4.65 -6.09
C TYR A 95 5.87 4.25 -7.04
N VAL A 96 6.32 5.18 -7.88
CA VAL A 96 7.50 4.98 -8.74
C VAL A 96 8.76 4.85 -7.90
N LYS A 97 8.96 5.69 -6.87
CA LYS A 97 10.06 5.57 -5.91
C LYS A 97 10.08 4.20 -5.23
N ALA A 98 8.91 3.74 -4.78
CA ALA A 98 8.78 2.43 -4.15
C ALA A 98 9.12 1.28 -5.12
N ALA A 99 8.69 1.36 -6.38
CA ALA A 99 9.03 0.39 -7.42
C ALA A 99 10.54 0.37 -7.72
N MET A 100 11.20 1.54 -7.81
CA MET A 100 12.65 1.62 -7.98
C MET A 100 13.40 1.02 -6.78
N ILE A 101 12.95 1.28 -5.55
CA ILE A 101 13.52 0.68 -4.35
C ILE A 101 13.36 -0.84 -4.39
N ALA A 102 12.17 -1.35 -4.75
CA ALA A 102 11.95 -2.78 -4.87
C ALA A 102 12.87 -3.42 -5.94
N ARG A 103 13.06 -2.75 -7.09
CA ARG A 103 14.02 -3.22 -8.11
C ARG A 103 15.45 -3.19 -7.60
N LEU A 104 15.84 -2.17 -6.86
CA LEU A 104 17.15 -2.07 -6.24
C LEU A 104 17.42 -3.29 -5.33
N PHE A 105 16.47 -3.62 -4.43
CA PHE A 105 16.65 -4.73 -3.49
C PHE A 105 16.69 -6.10 -4.19
N THR A 106 15.99 -6.30 -5.30
CA THR A 106 16.21 -7.48 -6.18
C THR A 106 17.67 -7.59 -6.63
N PHE A 107 18.26 -6.49 -7.07
CA PHE A 107 19.65 -6.48 -7.54
C PHE A 107 20.66 -6.72 -6.42
N LEU A 108 20.40 -6.15 -5.23
CA LEU A 108 21.27 -6.33 -4.05
C LEU A 108 21.32 -7.77 -3.53
N GLN A 109 20.42 -8.66 -3.99
CA GLN A 109 20.52 -10.09 -3.69
C GLN A 109 21.74 -10.73 -4.39
N GLY A 110 22.38 -10.06 -5.36
CA GLY A 110 23.54 -10.59 -6.08
C GLY A 110 23.23 -11.81 -6.95
N LYS A 111 21.99 -11.95 -7.43
CA LYS A 111 21.53 -13.11 -8.23
C LYS A 111 21.10 -12.74 -9.66
N SER A 112 21.20 -11.47 -10.04
CA SER A 112 20.75 -10.97 -11.35
C SER A 112 21.84 -10.95 -12.42
N GLY A 113 23.11 -11.07 -12.07
CA GLY A 113 24.23 -11.07 -13.03
C GLY A 113 24.38 -9.75 -13.81
N ILE A 114 24.16 -8.61 -13.17
CA ILE A 114 24.19 -7.27 -13.75
C ILE A 114 25.45 -6.50 -13.34
N HIS A 115 25.82 -5.50 -14.14
CA HIS A 115 26.95 -4.62 -13.84
C HIS A 115 26.60 -3.61 -12.74
N THR A 116 27.56 -3.30 -11.85
CA THR A 116 27.35 -2.40 -10.68
C THR A 116 26.95 -0.99 -11.05
N GLU A 117 27.39 -0.46 -12.22
CA GLU A 117 27.00 0.86 -12.70
C GLU A 117 25.47 1.02 -12.83
N LEU A 118 24.73 -0.05 -13.16
CA LEU A 118 23.28 -0.02 -13.22
C LEU A 118 22.67 0.24 -11.83
N VAL A 119 23.19 -0.44 -10.82
CA VAL A 119 22.75 -0.29 -9.42
C VAL A 119 23.06 1.12 -8.90
N GLU A 120 24.26 1.64 -9.19
CA GLU A 120 24.67 2.98 -8.81
C GLU A 120 23.81 4.06 -9.46
N LEU A 121 23.48 3.91 -10.75
CA LEU A 121 22.61 4.85 -11.46
C LEU A 121 21.19 4.81 -10.88
N LEU A 122 20.65 3.64 -10.60
CA LEU A 122 19.32 3.50 -9.98
C LEU A 122 19.27 4.18 -8.61
N VAL A 123 20.31 4.06 -7.79
CA VAL A 123 20.44 4.78 -6.50
C VAL A 123 20.46 6.29 -6.71
N LYS A 124 21.15 6.78 -7.75
CA LYS A 124 21.16 8.22 -8.06
C LYS A 124 19.78 8.70 -8.46
N PHE A 125 19.02 7.94 -9.25
CA PHE A 125 17.62 8.26 -9.59
C PHE A 125 16.76 8.37 -8.32
N ILE A 126 16.83 7.38 -7.41
CA ILE A 126 16.10 7.39 -6.14
C ILE A 126 16.48 8.62 -5.30
N ASN A 127 17.77 8.90 -5.15
CA ASN A 127 18.29 9.95 -4.28
C ASN A 127 18.11 11.38 -4.79
N LEU A 128 17.96 11.55 -6.12
CA LEU A 128 17.73 12.82 -6.77
C LEU A 128 16.26 13.06 -7.12
N ASP A 129 15.36 12.14 -6.70
CA ASP A 129 13.93 12.18 -7.00
C ASP A 129 13.66 12.30 -8.52
N ILE A 130 14.42 11.54 -9.32
CA ILE A 130 14.21 11.37 -10.77
C ILE A 130 13.26 10.18 -10.95
N PHE A 131 11.99 10.45 -11.26
CA PHE A 131 10.96 9.42 -11.34
C PHE A 131 10.59 9.10 -12.79
N PRO A 132 10.90 7.91 -13.31
CA PRO A 132 10.44 7.46 -14.63
C PRO A 132 8.93 7.66 -14.82
N TYR A 133 8.54 8.10 -16.03
CA TYR A 133 7.14 8.12 -16.43
C TYR A 133 6.67 6.66 -16.63
N ILE A 134 5.86 6.15 -15.73
CA ILE A 134 5.35 4.79 -15.77
C ILE A 134 3.82 4.83 -15.88
N PRO A 135 3.23 4.39 -16.99
CA PRO A 135 1.77 4.25 -17.10
C PRO A 135 1.21 3.14 -16.20
N GLU A 136 -0.04 3.30 -15.79
CA GLU A 136 -0.70 2.35 -14.88
C GLU A 136 -1.02 0.98 -15.51
N HIS A 137 -1.21 0.91 -16.85
CA HIS A 137 -1.59 -0.31 -17.55
C HIS A 137 -0.43 -0.90 -18.37
N GLY A 138 -0.34 -2.23 -18.42
CA GLY A 138 0.61 -2.98 -19.24
C GLY A 138 1.12 -4.27 -18.61
N SER A 139 1.24 -4.34 -17.28
CA SER A 139 1.63 -5.57 -16.60
C SER A 139 0.49 -6.58 -16.55
N VAL A 140 0.80 -7.84 -16.83
CA VAL A 140 -0.09 -8.98 -16.62
C VAL A 140 0.36 -9.88 -15.47
N GLY A 141 1.55 -9.60 -14.91
CA GLY A 141 2.09 -10.29 -13.74
C GLY A 141 2.61 -11.72 -13.98
N ALA A 142 2.73 -12.17 -15.23
CA ALA A 142 3.22 -13.49 -15.57
C ALA A 142 4.76 -13.54 -15.69
N SER A 143 5.36 -12.52 -16.30
CA SER A 143 6.81 -12.25 -16.24
C SER A 143 7.12 -11.07 -15.33
N GLY A 144 6.28 -10.90 -14.31
CA GLY A 144 6.23 -9.72 -13.48
C GLY A 144 5.68 -8.51 -14.22
N ASP A 145 6.26 -7.36 -13.98
CA ASP A 145 5.84 -6.05 -14.44
C ASP A 145 6.58 -5.59 -15.70
N LEU A 146 6.72 -6.47 -16.70
CA LEU A 146 7.55 -6.24 -17.89
C LEU A 146 7.41 -4.84 -18.47
N VAL A 147 6.18 -4.40 -18.74
CA VAL A 147 5.90 -3.12 -19.40
C VAL A 147 6.29 -1.95 -18.51
N GLN A 148 5.86 -1.94 -17.26
CA GLN A 148 6.19 -0.86 -16.33
C GLN A 148 7.68 -0.80 -16.01
N LEU A 149 8.33 -1.95 -15.84
CA LEU A 149 9.78 -2.03 -15.62
C LEU A 149 10.57 -1.61 -16.88
N ALA A 150 10.03 -1.85 -18.08
CA ALA A 150 10.64 -1.36 -19.31
C ALA A 150 10.69 0.18 -19.35
N HIS A 151 9.69 0.88 -18.81
CA HIS A 151 9.75 2.34 -18.66
C HIS A 151 10.85 2.79 -17.68
N ILE A 152 11.12 2.04 -16.61
CA ILE A 152 12.28 2.30 -15.74
C ILE A 152 13.58 2.10 -16.54
N ALA A 153 13.70 0.94 -17.21
CA ALA A 153 14.89 0.61 -18.00
C ALA A 153 15.16 1.64 -19.10
N LEU A 154 14.11 2.14 -19.78
CA LEU A 154 14.20 3.14 -20.83
C LEU A 154 14.85 4.44 -20.32
N THR A 155 14.49 4.88 -19.12
CA THR A 155 15.09 6.09 -18.54
C THR A 155 16.53 5.84 -18.07
N LEU A 156 16.87 4.66 -17.61
CA LEU A 156 18.25 4.33 -17.24
C LEU A 156 19.20 4.32 -18.44
N ILE A 157 18.72 4.00 -19.66
CA ILE A 157 19.50 4.11 -20.90
C ILE A 157 19.44 5.53 -21.53
N GLY A 158 18.82 6.50 -20.85
CA GLY A 158 18.77 7.90 -21.26
C GLY A 158 17.63 8.27 -22.21
N GLU A 159 16.70 7.34 -22.46
CA GLU A 159 15.54 7.54 -23.35
C GLU A 159 14.25 7.78 -22.52
N GLY A 160 13.15 8.15 -23.19
CA GLY A 160 11.86 8.39 -22.57
C GLY A 160 11.82 9.67 -21.72
N GLU A 161 10.90 9.69 -20.75
CA GLU A 161 10.58 10.85 -19.92
C GLU A 161 10.59 10.54 -18.43
N VAL A 162 10.90 11.55 -17.62
CA VAL A 162 10.92 11.47 -16.15
C VAL A 162 10.18 12.66 -15.54
N PHE A 163 9.53 12.44 -14.41
CA PHE A 163 9.15 13.53 -13.51
C PHE A 163 10.36 13.95 -12.71
N TYR A 164 10.75 15.22 -12.85
CA TYR A 164 11.85 15.82 -12.11
C TYR A 164 11.47 17.23 -11.67
N GLN A 165 11.61 17.52 -10.37
CA GLN A 165 11.20 18.81 -9.78
C GLN A 165 9.75 19.20 -10.12
N GLY A 166 8.85 18.22 -10.08
CA GLY A 166 7.41 18.38 -10.33
C GLY A 166 7.01 18.54 -11.80
N GLN A 167 7.93 18.42 -12.74
CA GLN A 167 7.68 18.57 -14.18
C GLN A 167 8.07 17.31 -14.95
N LEU A 168 7.32 16.98 -15.99
CA LEU A 168 7.67 15.95 -16.95
C LEU A 168 8.71 16.49 -17.93
N GLN A 169 9.84 15.82 -18.05
CA GLN A 169 10.99 16.26 -18.85
C GLN A 169 11.62 15.07 -19.59
N PRO A 170 12.25 15.30 -20.78
CA PRO A 170 13.04 14.26 -21.44
C PRO A 170 14.19 13.79 -20.53
N THR A 171 14.36 12.48 -20.43
CA THR A 171 15.37 11.87 -19.57
C THR A 171 16.78 12.37 -19.89
N ALA A 172 17.16 12.45 -21.16
CA ALA A 172 18.48 12.91 -21.57
C ALA A 172 18.85 14.29 -20.99
N GLN A 173 17.90 15.23 -20.99
CA GLN A 173 18.11 16.58 -20.45
C GLN A 173 18.31 16.56 -18.93
N VAL A 174 17.55 15.72 -18.21
CA VAL A 174 17.67 15.58 -16.76
C VAL A 174 18.99 14.93 -16.38
N LEU A 175 19.44 13.93 -17.12
CA LEU A 175 20.74 13.30 -16.92
C LEU A 175 21.88 14.29 -17.13
N GLU A 176 21.88 15.06 -18.22
CA GLU A 176 22.87 16.10 -18.51
C GLU A 176 22.92 17.15 -17.40
N LYS A 177 21.76 17.67 -16.97
CA LYS A 177 21.63 18.65 -15.88
C LYS A 177 22.24 18.16 -14.56
N ASN A 178 22.17 16.86 -14.28
CA ASN A 178 22.68 16.24 -13.05
C ASN A 178 24.07 15.61 -13.24
N HIS A 179 24.73 15.83 -14.38
CA HIS A 179 26.04 15.24 -14.72
C HIS A 179 26.05 13.70 -14.63
N LEU A 180 24.92 13.07 -14.98
CA LEU A 180 24.77 11.62 -15.04
C LEU A 180 24.94 11.13 -16.48
N LYS A 181 25.53 9.95 -16.64
CA LYS A 181 25.62 9.29 -17.94
C LYS A 181 24.53 8.21 -18.05
N PRO A 182 23.89 8.06 -19.23
CA PRO A 182 23.06 6.89 -19.50
C PRO A 182 23.83 5.61 -19.28
N PHE A 183 23.15 4.58 -18.79
CA PHE A 183 23.74 3.26 -18.63
C PHE A 183 23.94 2.59 -19.99
N SER A 184 25.11 1.99 -20.20
CA SER A 184 25.40 1.18 -21.37
C SER A 184 25.24 -0.31 -21.02
N ILE A 185 24.42 -1.04 -21.77
CA ILE A 185 24.13 -2.45 -21.51
C ILE A 185 25.36 -3.31 -21.81
N HIS A 186 25.66 -4.24 -20.90
CA HIS A 186 26.78 -5.19 -21.02
C HIS A 186 26.33 -6.57 -21.53
N ILE A 187 25.51 -7.31 -20.75
CA ILE A 187 25.17 -8.70 -21.10
C ILE A 187 23.66 -8.94 -21.13
N ARG A 188 22.96 -8.73 -19.99
CA ARG A 188 21.55 -9.09 -19.83
C ARG A 188 20.73 -8.04 -19.07
N GLU A 189 21.27 -6.86 -18.90
CA GLU A 189 20.65 -5.84 -18.06
C GLU A 189 19.29 -5.41 -18.59
N GLY A 190 19.05 -5.46 -19.91
CA GLY A 190 17.74 -5.22 -20.49
C GLY A 190 16.67 -6.17 -19.91
N LEU A 191 16.94 -7.47 -19.93
CA LEU A 191 16.06 -8.47 -19.32
C LEU A 191 15.99 -8.30 -17.81
N SER A 192 17.12 -8.14 -17.11
CA SER A 192 17.15 -8.07 -15.66
C SER A 192 16.37 -6.88 -15.09
N VAL A 193 16.37 -5.73 -15.77
CA VAL A 193 15.57 -4.57 -15.30
C VAL A 193 14.10 -4.78 -15.57
N THR A 194 13.73 -5.40 -16.69
CA THR A 194 12.33 -5.53 -17.14
C THR A 194 11.58 -6.70 -16.51
N ASN A 195 12.28 -7.74 -16.05
CA ASN A 195 11.68 -8.98 -15.56
C ASN A 195 11.59 -9.01 -14.02
N GLY A 196 10.39 -9.16 -13.47
CA GLY A 196 10.15 -9.28 -12.02
C GLY A 196 8.99 -8.46 -11.51
N THR A 197 8.72 -8.54 -10.21
CA THR A 197 7.51 -8.10 -9.51
C THR A 197 7.64 -6.74 -8.83
N SER A 198 8.65 -5.95 -9.16
CA SER A 198 9.04 -4.78 -8.35
C SER A 198 8.02 -3.63 -8.39
N VAL A 199 7.25 -3.47 -9.48
CA VAL A 199 6.24 -2.38 -9.54
C VAL A 199 5.03 -2.73 -8.69
N MET A 200 4.47 -3.94 -8.83
CA MET A 200 3.35 -4.39 -7.99
C MET A 200 3.74 -4.42 -6.50
N THR A 201 4.97 -4.83 -6.18
CA THR A 201 5.51 -4.84 -4.81
C THR A 201 5.65 -3.44 -4.25
N GLY A 202 6.20 -2.50 -5.03
CA GLY A 202 6.32 -1.10 -4.63
C GLY A 202 4.96 -0.45 -4.37
N ILE A 203 3.98 -0.66 -5.26
CA ILE A 203 2.60 -0.20 -5.06
C ILE A 203 2.02 -0.83 -3.80
N GLY A 204 2.20 -2.13 -3.61
CA GLY A 204 1.71 -2.87 -2.45
C GLY A 204 2.26 -2.35 -1.12
N ILE A 205 3.53 -1.99 -1.06
CA ILE A 205 4.17 -1.41 0.14
C ILE A 205 3.55 -0.06 0.51
N VAL A 206 3.36 0.84 -0.47
CA VAL A 206 2.70 2.13 -0.22
C VAL A 206 1.26 1.92 0.23
N ASN A 207 0.53 1.02 -0.42
CA ASN A 207 -0.83 0.64 -0.04
C ASN A 207 -0.89 0.12 1.41
N LEU A 208 0.03 -0.75 1.80
CA LEU A 208 0.11 -1.29 3.16
C LEU A 208 0.34 -0.19 4.20
N ILE A 209 1.23 0.76 3.93
CA ILE A 209 1.50 1.88 4.84
C ILE A 209 0.26 2.74 5.03
N TYR A 210 -0.43 3.10 3.96
CA TYR A 210 -1.69 3.87 4.03
C TYR A 210 -2.82 3.06 4.69
N ALA A 211 -2.93 1.77 4.42
CA ALA A 211 -3.93 0.91 5.04
C ALA A 211 -3.73 0.79 6.57
N ARG A 212 -2.48 0.77 7.05
CA ARG A 212 -2.17 0.83 8.49
C ARG A 212 -2.60 2.15 9.12
N GLN A 213 -2.41 3.27 8.42
CA GLN A 213 -2.90 4.57 8.87
C GLN A 213 -4.43 4.58 8.95
N LEU A 214 -5.12 4.06 7.93
CA LEU A 214 -6.59 3.94 7.94
C LEU A 214 -7.10 3.09 9.11
N LEU A 215 -6.45 1.98 9.42
CA LEU A 215 -6.82 1.16 10.57
C LEU A 215 -6.70 1.95 11.88
N ASN A 216 -5.60 2.68 12.08
CA ASN A 216 -5.41 3.51 13.26
C ASN A 216 -6.49 4.60 13.36
N TRP A 217 -6.81 5.27 12.26
CA TRP A 217 -7.89 6.26 12.22
C TRP A 217 -9.27 5.63 12.49
N SER A 218 -9.52 4.40 11.99
CA SER A 218 -10.77 3.69 12.25
C SER A 218 -10.92 3.29 13.71
N VAL A 219 -9.84 2.90 14.39
CA VAL A 219 -9.83 2.64 15.83
C VAL A 219 -10.13 3.93 16.60
N CYS A 220 -9.46 5.04 16.25
CA CYS A 220 -9.70 6.35 16.85
C CYS A 220 -11.16 6.80 16.68
N ALA A 221 -11.67 6.78 15.45
CA ALA A 221 -13.06 7.13 15.17
C ALA A 221 -14.03 6.27 15.97
N SER A 222 -13.78 4.96 16.07
CA SER A 222 -14.63 4.03 16.83
C SER A 222 -14.60 4.31 18.33
N VAL A 223 -13.48 4.74 18.89
CA VAL A 223 -13.40 5.19 20.29
C VAL A 223 -14.26 6.43 20.48
N MET A 224 -14.06 7.48 19.67
CA MET A 224 -14.84 8.72 19.75
C MET A 224 -16.33 8.49 19.53
N MET A 225 -16.71 7.58 18.64
CA MET A 225 -18.10 7.16 18.43
C MET A 225 -18.73 6.54 19.67
N ASN A 226 -17.98 5.72 20.42
CA ASN A 226 -18.44 5.11 21.66
C ASN A 226 -18.53 6.15 22.80
N GLU A 227 -17.65 7.14 22.82
CA GLU A 227 -17.73 8.27 23.76
C GLU A 227 -18.95 9.15 23.48
N ILE A 228 -19.23 9.49 22.20
CA ILE A 228 -20.43 10.24 21.79
C ILE A 228 -21.71 9.48 22.15
N ALA A 229 -21.71 8.17 21.93
CA ALA A 229 -22.87 7.32 22.18
C ALA A 229 -23.06 6.95 23.66
N ALA A 230 -22.18 7.39 24.56
CA ALA A 230 -22.13 6.98 25.96
C ALA A 230 -22.27 5.45 26.11
N SER A 231 -21.48 4.71 25.34
CA SER A 231 -21.55 3.24 25.32
C SER A 231 -21.01 2.63 26.62
N TYR A 232 -21.50 1.43 26.96
CA TYR A 232 -20.84 0.61 27.98
C TYR A 232 -19.46 0.16 27.49
N ASP A 233 -18.45 0.15 28.34
CA ASP A 233 -17.07 -0.16 28.00
C ASP A 233 -16.70 -1.65 28.06
N ASP A 234 -17.63 -2.49 28.47
CA ASP A 234 -17.42 -3.93 28.63
C ASP A 234 -17.10 -4.67 27.32
N PHE A 235 -17.51 -4.13 26.16
CA PHE A 235 -17.21 -4.73 24.84
C PHE A 235 -15.71 -4.73 24.48
N VAL A 236 -14.90 -3.86 25.09
CA VAL A 236 -13.44 -3.87 24.94
C VAL A 236 -12.72 -4.56 26.09
N SER A 237 -13.46 -5.07 27.10
CA SER A 237 -12.87 -5.71 28.27
C SER A 237 -11.96 -6.89 27.89
N GLN A 238 -10.91 -7.08 28.67
CA GLN A 238 -9.96 -8.16 28.43
C GLN A 238 -10.61 -9.54 28.54
N PRO A 239 -11.41 -9.86 29.59
CA PRO A 239 -12.03 -11.18 29.70
C PRO A 239 -12.95 -11.54 28.52
N LEU A 240 -13.70 -10.57 27.98
CA LEU A 240 -14.55 -10.78 26.82
C LEU A 240 -13.73 -11.13 25.58
N ASN A 241 -12.65 -10.39 25.31
CA ASN A 241 -11.89 -10.54 24.09
C ASN A 241 -10.89 -11.69 24.15
N ASP A 242 -10.40 -12.06 25.34
CA ASP A 242 -9.54 -13.24 25.55
C ASP A 242 -10.32 -14.56 25.41
N ALA A 243 -11.64 -14.54 25.63
CA ALA A 243 -12.50 -15.71 25.39
C ALA A 243 -12.55 -16.14 23.91
N LYS A 244 -12.07 -15.30 22.99
CA LYS A 244 -11.98 -15.58 21.56
C LYS A 244 -10.53 -15.44 21.05
N LEU A 245 -9.98 -16.51 20.47
CA LEU A 245 -8.54 -16.68 20.27
C LEU A 245 -7.95 -15.89 19.07
N HIS A 246 -8.70 -14.98 18.47
CA HIS A 246 -8.24 -14.17 17.35
C HIS A 246 -7.35 -13.01 17.80
N LYS A 247 -6.09 -13.03 17.40
CA LYS A 247 -5.06 -12.05 17.78
C LYS A 247 -5.42 -10.62 17.41
N GLY A 248 -5.92 -10.42 16.18
CA GLY A 248 -6.33 -9.10 15.74
C GLY A 248 -7.48 -8.52 16.54
N GLN A 249 -8.49 -9.33 16.90
CA GLN A 249 -9.57 -8.89 17.78
C GLN A 249 -9.05 -8.44 19.13
N GLN A 250 -8.20 -9.26 19.77
CA GLN A 250 -7.59 -8.96 21.07
C GLN A 250 -6.79 -7.66 20.99
N LYS A 251 -6.01 -7.48 19.92
CA LYS A 251 -5.19 -6.27 19.70
C LYS A 251 -6.03 -5.00 19.49
N ILE A 252 -7.06 -5.06 18.69
CA ILE A 252 -7.97 -3.92 18.49
C ILE A 252 -8.68 -3.56 19.81
N ALA A 253 -9.18 -4.57 20.56
CA ALA A 253 -9.79 -4.32 21.88
C ALA A 253 -8.80 -3.70 22.88
N GLU A 254 -7.53 -4.13 22.87
CA GLU A 254 -6.46 -3.53 23.66
C GLU A 254 -6.23 -2.06 23.29
N MET A 255 -6.09 -1.76 22.01
CA MET A 255 -5.90 -0.39 21.53
C MET A 255 -7.07 0.52 21.96
N MET A 256 -8.31 0.08 21.76
CA MET A 256 -9.49 0.84 22.16
C MET A 256 -9.53 1.02 23.68
N ARG A 257 -9.23 0.01 24.48
CA ARG A 257 -9.20 0.06 25.95
C ARG A 257 -8.20 1.10 26.46
N VAL A 258 -6.99 1.13 25.86
CA VAL A 258 -5.95 2.12 26.17
C VAL A 258 -6.43 3.54 25.87
N TRP A 259 -7.01 3.75 24.69
CA TRP A 259 -7.50 5.07 24.27
C TRP A 259 -8.69 5.58 25.09
N MET A 260 -9.56 4.68 25.58
CA MET A 260 -10.74 5.01 26.39
C MET A 260 -10.48 5.10 27.90
N SER A 261 -9.25 4.81 28.34
CA SER A 261 -8.95 4.53 29.76
C SER A 261 -9.31 5.64 30.74
N ASP A 262 -9.21 6.92 30.33
CA ASP A 262 -9.51 8.10 31.12
C ASP A 262 -10.78 8.85 30.65
N SER A 263 -11.54 8.24 29.75
CA SER A 263 -12.79 8.81 29.26
C SER A 263 -13.85 8.92 30.35
N LYS A 264 -14.53 10.07 30.39
CA LYS A 264 -15.68 10.30 31.29
C LYS A 264 -17.01 10.19 30.55
N CYS A 265 -16.98 9.78 29.29
CA CYS A 265 -18.16 9.64 28.43
C CYS A 265 -18.73 8.22 28.44
N THR A 266 -17.92 7.19 28.74
CA THR A 266 -18.35 5.79 28.72
C THR A 266 -18.99 5.37 30.03
N LEU A 267 -19.89 4.40 29.96
CA LEU A 267 -20.65 3.88 31.11
C LEU A 267 -20.11 2.53 31.58
N LYS A 268 -20.27 2.26 32.87
CA LYS A 268 -19.99 0.98 33.52
C LYS A 268 -21.29 0.24 33.80
N ARG A 269 -21.43 -1.02 33.34
CA ARG A 269 -22.63 -1.81 33.60
C ARG A 269 -22.86 -2.05 35.09
N GLU A 270 -21.78 -2.18 35.85
CA GLU A 270 -21.83 -2.35 37.29
C GLU A 270 -22.57 -1.19 37.96
N ASN A 271 -22.35 0.03 37.48
CA ASN A 271 -22.97 1.22 38.03
C ASN A 271 -24.42 1.42 37.56
N GLU A 272 -24.68 1.11 36.30
CA GLU A 272 -25.95 1.44 35.64
C GLU A 272 -26.98 0.31 35.72
N LEU A 273 -26.55 -0.96 35.65
CA LEU A 273 -27.46 -2.09 35.47
C LEU A 273 -27.36 -3.15 36.57
N TYR A 274 -26.22 -3.26 37.28
CA TYR A 274 -26.02 -4.33 38.27
C TYR A 274 -26.10 -3.84 39.71
N GLY A 275 -25.96 -2.52 39.93
CA GLY A 275 -25.91 -1.93 41.30
C GLY A 275 -27.25 -1.81 41.97
N GLN A 276 -28.37 -1.98 41.26
CA GLN A 276 -29.73 -1.84 41.84
C GLN A 276 -30.71 -2.78 41.14
N LYS A 277 -31.85 -3.04 41.82
CA LYS A 277 -32.95 -3.82 41.23
C LYS A 277 -33.73 -2.91 40.26
N HIS A 278 -33.91 -3.34 39.05
CA HIS A 278 -34.71 -2.68 38.03
C HIS A 278 -36.10 -3.29 37.96
N GLU A 279 -37.12 -2.45 38.04
CA GLU A 279 -38.55 -2.84 37.96
C GLU A 279 -39.18 -2.39 36.63
N GLU A 280 -38.44 -1.61 35.83
CA GLU A 280 -38.88 -1.10 34.52
C GLU A 280 -39.02 -2.25 33.52
N LYS A 281 -40.13 -2.25 32.76
CA LYS A 281 -40.35 -3.19 31.65
C LYS A 281 -39.64 -2.77 30.39
N ILE A 282 -39.34 -1.50 30.22
CA ILE A 282 -38.67 -0.90 29.07
C ILE A 282 -37.63 0.06 29.59
N PHE A 283 -36.36 -0.18 29.26
CA PHE A 283 -35.27 0.71 29.63
C PHE A 283 -35.22 1.93 28.67
N GLU A 284 -34.99 3.10 29.18
CA GLU A 284 -34.80 4.33 28.39
C GLU A 284 -33.52 4.23 27.54
N HIS A 285 -32.45 3.71 28.12
CA HIS A 285 -31.19 3.51 27.45
C HIS A 285 -31.05 2.10 26.92
N LYS A 286 -30.44 1.95 25.73
CA LYS A 286 -30.22 0.63 25.12
C LYS A 286 -29.24 -0.18 25.97
N VAL A 287 -29.68 -1.35 26.44
CA VAL A 287 -28.85 -2.28 27.18
C VAL A 287 -27.65 -2.78 26.35
N GLN A 288 -27.78 -2.80 25.03
CA GLN A 288 -26.71 -3.12 24.09
C GLN A 288 -26.64 -2.06 22.97
N PRO A 289 -25.46 -1.41 22.76
CA PRO A 289 -25.21 -0.54 21.62
C PRO A 289 -25.33 -1.28 20.29
N TYR A 290 -25.43 -0.53 19.18
CA TYR A 290 -25.41 -1.09 17.82
C TYR A 290 -24.09 -1.84 17.53
N TYR A 291 -24.13 -2.74 16.57
CA TYR A 291 -22.95 -3.54 16.18
C TYR A 291 -21.80 -2.69 15.67
N SER A 292 -22.08 -1.60 14.95
CA SER A 292 -21.08 -0.63 14.50
C SER A 292 -20.33 0.09 15.64
N LEU A 293 -20.85 0.01 16.86
CA LEU A 293 -20.20 0.52 18.06
C LEU A 293 -19.52 -0.62 18.84
N ARG A 294 -20.30 -1.61 19.32
CA ARG A 294 -19.79 -2.65 20.25
C ARG A 294 -19.05 -3.80 19.59
N CYS A 295 -19.25 -4.07 18.28
CA CYS A 295 -18.54 -5.14 17.57
C CYS A 295 -17.30 -4.66 16.82
N THR A 296 -16.80 -3.45 17.11
CA THR A 296 -15.60 -2.89 16.48
C THR A 296 -14.39 -3.83 16.56
N PRO A 297 -14.05 -4.44 17.71
CA PRO A 297 -12.93 -5.39 17.78
C PRO A 297 -13.09 -6.59 16.85
N GLN A 298 -14.31 -7.12 16.70
CA GLN A 298 -14.61 -8.25 15.81
C GLN A 298 -14.60 -7.87 14.32
N ILE A 299 -14.86 -6.60 13.99
CA ILE A 299 -14.87 -6.10 12.61
C ILE A 299 -13.46 -5.69 12.17
N LEU A 300 -12.71 -4.96 13.01
CA LEU A 300 -11.37 -4.48 12.68
C LEU A 300 -10.28 -5.52 12.96
N GLY A 301 -10.53 -6.52 13.79
CA GLY A 301 -9.59 -7.60 14.07
C GLY A 301 -9.11 -8.33 12.80
N PRO A 302 -10.00 -8.83 11.94
CA PRO A 302 -9.61 -9.42 10.66
C PRO A 302 -8.84 -8.48 9.73
N VAL A 303 -9.13 -7.17 9.78
CA VAL A 303 -8.36 -6.14 9.03
C VAL A 303 -6.93 -6.09 9.56
N TYR A 304 -6.76 -6.02 10.90
CA TYR A 304 -5.45 -6.04 11.53
C TYR A 304 -4.63 -7.29 11.14
N ASP A 305 -5.23 -8.49 11.25
CA ASP A 305 -4.55 -9.75 10.89
C ASP A 305 -4.17 -9.77 9.41
N THR A 306 -5.03 -9.25 8.52
CA THR A 306 -4.72 -9.10 7.09
C THR A 306 -3.51 -8.19 6.87
N LEU A 307 -3.44 -7.04 7.55
CA LEU A 307 -2.30 -6.12 7.42
C LEU A 307 -0.97 -6.75 7.87
N ILE A 308 -0.99 -7.58 8.92
CA ILE A 308 0.20 -8.30 9.39
C ILE A 308 0.67 -9.30 8.33
N ASN A 309 -0.24 -10.13 7.80
CA ASN A 309 0.09 -11.12 6.78
C ASN A 309 0.57 -10.46 5.48
N THR A 310 -0.11 -9.38 5.04
CA THR A 310 0.31 -8.60 3.86
C THR A 310 1.72 -8.01 4.05
N ALA A 311 2.04 -7.53 5.25
CA ALA A 311 3.37 -7.00 5.55
C ALA A 311 4.44 -8.10 5.41
N GLU A 312 4.20 -9.29 5.92
CA GLU A 312 5.13 -10.42 5.82
C GLU A 312 5.41 -10.77 4.35
N VAL A 313 4.35 -10.93 3.54
CA VAL A 313 4.49 -11.30 2.12
C VAL A 313 5.22 -10.21 1.34
N LEU A 314 4.86 -8.94 1.51
CA LEU A 314 5.51 -7.84 0.79
C LEU A 314 6.99 -7.65 1.19
N ILE A 315 7.32 -7.86 2.47
CA ILE A 315 8.71 -7.80 2.94
C ILE A 315 9.51 -8.98 2.41
N ASN A 316 8.94 -10.17 2.32
CA ASN A 316 9.59 -11.31 1.68
C ASN A 316 9.81 -11.04 0.19
N GLU A 317 8.81 -10.52 -0.52
CA GLU A 317 8.90 -10.22 -1.94
C GLU A 317 9.98 -9.17 -2.27
N ILE A 318 10.02 -8.05 -1.54
CA ILE A 318 11.01 -6.98 -1.80
C ILE A 318 12.45 -7.44 -1.52
N ASN A 319 12.63 -8.39 -0.61
CA ASN A 319 13.94 -8.96 -0.26
C ASN A 319 14.30 -10.21 -1.08
N SER A 320 13.59 -10.46 -2.19
CA SER A 320 13.79 -11.62 -3.06
C SER A 320 14.42 -11.24 -4.39
N ALA A 321 15.14 -12.21 -5.00
CA ALA A 321 15.53 -12.14 -6.40
C ALA A 321 14.34 -12.60 -7.25
N CYS A 322 13.65 -11.66 -7.86
CA CYS A 322 12.40 -11.89 -8.59
C CYS A 322 12.54 -11.80 -10.12
N ASP A 323 13.74 -12.00 -10.67
CA ASP A 323 13.99 -12.08 -12.11
C ASP A 323 14.32 -13.54 -12.56
N ASN A 324 14.58 -13.72 -13.84
CA ASN A 324 14.93 -15.02 -14.44
C ASN A 324 15.86 -14.81 -15.65
N PRO A 325 16.91 -15.63 -15.79
CA PRO A 325 17.35 -16.71 -14.90
C PRO A 325 18.04 -16.18 -13.63
N ILE A 326 18.06 -17.01 -12.59
CA ILE A 326 18.81 -16.75 -11.35
C ILE A 326 20.27 -17.17 -11.56
N VAL A 327 21.18 -16.24 -11.32
CA VAL A 327 22.62 -16.44 -11.41
C VAL A 327 23.18 -16.79 -10.05
N ASP A 328 23.78 -17.94 -9.88
CA ASP A 328 24.30 -18.39 -8.59
C ASP A 328 25.79 -18.73 -8.63
N PRO A 329 26.66 -17.77 -8.24
CA PRO A 329 28.09 -17.99 -8.17
C PRO A 329 28.54 -19.05 -7.14
N GLU A 330 27.71 -19.32 -6.10
CA GLU A 330 28.06 -20.28 -5.04
C GLU A 330 27.95 -21.70 -5.54
N THR A 331 26.87 -22.01 -6.26
CA THR A 331 26.68 -23.34 -6.90
C THR A 331 27.31 -23.44 -8.28
N GLN A 332 27.95 -22.38 -8.76
CA GLN A 332 28.57 -22.30 -10.10
C GLN A 332 27.58 -22.63 -11.22
N ASN A 333 26.35 -22.12 -11.13
CA ASN A 333 25.27 -22.43 -12.06
C ASN A 333 24.32 -21.28 -12.32
N VAL A 334 23.48 -21.42 -13.34
CA VAL A 334 22.40 -20.52 -13.70
C VAL A 334 21.11 -21.33 -13.76
N TYR A 335 20.10 -20.88 -13.01
CA TYR A 335 18.83 -21.59 -12.85
C TYR A 335 17.69 -20.86 -13.53
N HIS A 336 16.88 -21.61 -14.27
CA HIS A 336 15.70 -21.07 -14.97
C HIS A 336 14.43 -21.46 -14.23
N GLY A 337 13.57 -20.46 -13.97
CA GLY A 337 12.35 -20.66 -13.19
C GLY A 337 11.36 -19.50 -13.35
N GLY A 338 10.46 -19.37 -12.39
CA GLY A 338 9.34 -18.44 -12.43
C GLY A 338 9.29 -17.44 -11.26
N ASN A 339 10.43 -17.05 -10.68
CA ASN A 339 10.45 -16.10 -9.54
C ASN A 339 9.84 -14.72 -9.86
N PHE A 340 9.63 -14.44 -11.13
CA PHE A 340 8.96 -13.25 -11.64
C PHE A 340 7.43 -13.31 -11.55
N HIS A 341 6.84 -14.46 -11.18
CA HIS A 341 5.39 -14.62 -11.16
C HIS A 341 4.75 -13.91 -9.96
N GLY A 342 3.76 -13.05 -10.23
CA GLY A 342 3.26 -12.08 -9.24
C GLY A 342 2.12 -12.57 -8.34
N ASP A 343 1.86 -13.87 -8.22
CA ASP A 343 0.72 -14.43 -7.50
C ASP A 343 0.67 -14.03 -6.02
N TYR A 344 1.80 -14.04 -5.33
CA TYR A 344 1.87 -13.65 -3.92
C TYR A 344 1.35 -12.22 -3.70
N VAL A 345 1.88 -11.26 -4.46
CA VAL A 345 1.50 -9.85 -4.33
C VAL A 345 0.05 -9.64 -4.78
N SER A 346 -0.36 -10.26 -5.88
CA SER A 346 -1.72 -10.14 -6.40
C SER A 346 -2.76 -10.59 -5.38
N PHE A 347 -2.56 -11.76 -4.78
CA PHE A 347 -3.47 -12.30 -3.79
C PHE A 347 -3.52 -11.46 -2.51
N GLU A 348 -2.36 -10.96 -2.05
CA GLU A 348 -2.33 -10.08 -0.88
C GLU A 348 -3.04 -8.74 -1.13
N MET A 349 -2.91 -8.16 -2.32
CA MET A 349 -3.61 -6.91 -2.67
C MET A 349 -5.12 -7.10 -2.74
N ASP A 350 -5.60 -8.25 -3.19
CA ASP A 350 -7.02 -8.57 -3.18
C ASP A 350 -7.55 -8.75 -1.75
N LYS A 351 -6.83 -9.46 -0.88
CA LYS A 351 -7.19 -9.57 0.54
C LYS A 351 -7.21 -8.20 1.21
N LEU A 352 -6.21 -7.36 0.93
CA LEU A 352 -6.10 -6.01 1.48
C LEU A 352 -7.29 -5.15 1.09
N LYS A 353 -7.65 -5.08 -0.20
CA LYS A 353 -8.78 -4.25 -0.65
C LYS A 353 -10.12 -4.70 -0.06
N ILE A 354 -10.33 -6.02 0.12
CA ILE A 354 -11.54 -6.55 0.77
C ILE A 354 -11.57 -6.13 2.26
N ALA A 355 -10.45 -6.23 2.96
CA ALA A 355 -10.33 -5.83 4.35
C ALA A 355 -10.59 -4.33 4.54
N ILE A 356 -10.01 -3.48 3.69
CA ILE A 356 -10.20 -2.02 3.73
C ILE A 356 -11.63 -1.63 3.35
N THR A 357 -12.25 -2.30 2.38
CA THR A 357 -13.68 -2.10 2.07
C THR A 357 -14.55 -2.38 3.30
N LYS A 358 -14.25 -3.44 4.08
CA LYS A 358 -14.99 -3.73 5.31
C LYS A 358 -14.82 -2.64 6.37
N LEU A 359 -13.61 -2.11 6.51
CA LEU A 359 -13.33 -0.94 7.36
C LEU A 359 -14.13 0.28 6.90
N THR A 360 -14.20 0.55 5.60
CA THR A 360 -14.96 1.66 5.02
C THR A 360 -16.44 1.52 5.30
N MET A 361 -16.99 0.32 5.16
CA MET A 361 -18.38 0.02 5.52
C MET A 361 -18.66 0.28 7.00
N LEU A 362 -17.73 -0.02 7.91
CA LEU A 362 -17.87 0.31 9.33
C LEU A 362 -17.94 1.82 9.51
N SER A 363 -17.06 2.57 8.89
CA SER A 363 -17.00 4.04 8.96
C SER A 363 -18.30 4.66 8.47
N GLU A 364 -18.84 4.17 7.35
CA GLU A 364 -20.13 4.63 6.81
C GLU A 364 -21.30 4.31 7.77
N ARG A 365 -21.31 3.13 8.42
CA ARG A 365 -22.35 2.79 9.42
C ARG A 365 -22.23 3.64 10.68
N GLN A 366 -21.03 4.00 11.12
CA GLN A 366 -20.81 4.92 12.22
C GLN A 366 -21.27 6.36 11.87
N LEU A 367 -20.99 6.81 10.63
CA LEU A 367 -21.52 8.08 10.11
C LEU A 367 -23.04 8.08 10.10
N ASN A 368 -23.66 7.02 9.60
CA ASN A 368 -25.12 6.89 9.62
C ASN A 368 -25.71 6.93 11.03
N TYR A 369 -25.02 6.36 12.03
CA TYR A 369 -25.44 6.48 13.43
C TYR A 369 -25.47 7.94 13.89
N LEU A 370 -24.45 8.73 13.59
CA LEU A 370 -24.42 10.17 13.95
C LEU A 370 -25.54 10.96 13.27
N PHE A 371 -25.87 10.63 12.02
CA PHE A 371 -26.78 11.44 11.20
C PHE A 371 -28.25 11.06 11.35
N HIS A 372 -28.54 9.96 12.02
CA HIS A 372 -29.90 9.44 12.16
C HIS A 372 -30.45 9.69 13.58
N ASP A 373 -31.11 10.85 13.77
CA ASP A 373 -31.64 11.31 15.03
C ASP A 373 -32.52 10.28 15.79
N ARG A 374 -33.38 9.55 15.05
CA ARG A 374 -34.22 8.50 15.65
C ARG A 374 -33.46 7.26 16.10
N ILE A 375 -32.24 7.03 15.57
CA ILE A 375 -31.39 5.90 15.96
C ILE A 375 -30.55 6.26 17.17
N ASN A 376 -29.90 7.43 17.15
CA ASN A 376 -29.02 7.84 18.22
C ASN A 376 -29.78 8.52 19.39
N GLY A 377 -30.84 9.27 19.11
CA GLY A 377 -31.68 9.95 20.12
C GLY A 377 -31.02 11.12 20.83
N ILE A 378 -29.80 11.50 20.46
CA ILE A 378 -28.97 12.50 21.14
C ILE A 378 -28.50 13.67 20.25
N LEU A 379 -28.57 13.48 18.93
CA LEU A 379 -28.11 14.44 17.93
C LEU A 379 -29.25 14.84 17.01
N PRO A 380 -29.28 16.07 16.48
CA PRO A 380 -30.25 16.46 15.46
C PRO A 380 -29.94 15.73 14.13
N PRO A 381 -30.92 15.62 13.21
CA PRO A 381 -30.70 15.03 11.91
C PRO A 381 -29.47 15.60 11.22
N PHE A 382 -28.59 14.73 10.70
CA PHE A 382 -27.33 15.11 10.01
C PHE A 382 -26.40 16.01 10.83
N VAL A 383 -26.47 15.91 12.17
CA VAL A 383 -25.78 16.77 13.14
C VAL A 383 -25.93 18.24 12.79
N ASN A 384 -27.14 18.67 12.43
CA ASN A 384 -27.45 20.03 11.99
C ASN A 384 -27.39 21.03 13.17
N LEU A 385 -26.41 21.93 13.15
CA LEU A 385 -26.27 23.00 14.18
C LEU A 385 -27.08 24.27 13.87
N GLY A 386 -27.72 24.34 12.71
CA GLY A 386 -28.56 25.47 12.29
C GLY A 386 -30.03 25.22 12.54
N VAL A 387 -30.90 25.98 11.85
CA VAL A 387 -32.34 25.87 11.94
C VAL A 387 -32.83 24.69 11.10
N LEU A 388 -33.48 23.72 11.76
CA LEU A 388 -34.03 22.54 11.06
C LEU A 388 -35.07 22.97 10.03
N GLY A 389 -35.01 22.41 8.84
CA GLY A 389 -35.86 22.73 7.68
C GLY A 389 -35.36 23.91 6.83
N LEU A 390 -34.50 24.78 7.38
CA LEU A 390 -33.80 25.82 6.64
C LEU A 390 -32.36 25.37 6.28
N ASN A 391 -31.69 24.72 7.22
CA ASN A 391 -30.32 24.18 7.05
C ASN A 391 -30.38 22.67 7.00
N TYR A 392 -29.46 22.07 6.24
CA TYR A 392 -29.41 20.63 5.98
C TYR A 392 -28.30 19.90 6.75
N GLY A 393 -27.46 20.61 7.53
CA GLY A 393 -26.31 20.02 8.21
C GLY A 393 -25.37 19.32 7.25
N LEU A 394 -24.89 18.13 7.63
CA LEU A 394 -23.97 17.31 6.83
C LEU A 394 -24.67 16.31 5.89
N GLN A 395 -25.95 16.54 5.54
CA GLN A 395 -26.74 15.59 4.71
C GLN A 395 -26.03 15.21 3.40
N ALA A 396 -25.56 16.20 2.64
CA ALA A 396 -24.92 15.95 1.35
C ALA A 396 -23.60 15.18 1.48
N SER A 397 -22.87 15.37 2.58
CA SER A 397 -21.65 14.61 2.87
C SER A 397 -21.94 13.12 3.06
N GLN A 398 -23.13 12.75 3.58
CA GLN A 398 -23.55 11.35 3.66
C GLN A 398 -23.72 10.73 2.25
N PHE A 399 -24.27 11.48 1.30
CA PHE A 399 -24.41 10.98 -0.07
C PHE A 399 -23.04 10.65 -0.69
N THR A 400 -22.05 11.52 -0.46
CA THR A 400 -20.68 11.28 -0.89
C THR A 400 -20.10 10.01 -0.22
N ALA A 401 -20.22 9.89 1.09
CA ALA A 401 -19.71 8.72 1.83
C ALA A 401 -20.36 7.41 1.35
N THR A 402 -21.69 7.42 1.12
CA THR A 402 -22.45 6.25 0.64
C THR A 402 -22.01 5.87 -0.79
N SER A 403 -21.94 6.85 -1.70
CA SER A 403 -21.51 6.62 -3.10
C SER A 403 -20.09 6.03 -3.15
N THR A 404 -19.15 6.63 -2.42
CA THR A 404 -17.76 6.18 -2.36
C THR A 404 -17.62 4.79 -1.73
N THR A 405 -18.42 4.48 -0.70
CA THR A 405 -18.46 3.14 -0.10
C THR A 405 -18.98 2.10 -1.08
N ALA A 406 -20.03 2.43 -1.86
CA ALA A 406 -20.58 1.54 -2.90
C ALA A 406 -19.53 1.23 -3.99
N GLU A 407 -18.72 2.22 -4.38
CA GLU A 407 -17.60 2.00 -5.30
C GLU A 407 -16.55 1.05 -4.70
N CYS A 408 -16.15 1.22 -3.43
CA CYS A 408 -15.25 0.28 -2.75
C CYS A 408 -15.80 -1.15 -2.77
N GLN A 409 -17.10 -1.34 -2.53
CA GLN A 409 -17.75 -2.65 -2.58
C GLN A 409 -17.65 -3.27 -3.97
N THR A 410 -17.85 -2.49 -5.04
CA THR A 410 -17.72 -2.95 -6.42
C THR A 410 -16.26 -3.32 -6.75
N LEU A 411 -15.30 -2.49 -6.35
CA LEU A 411 -13.88 -2.71 -6.58
C LEU A 411 -13.30 -3.88 -5.76
N SER A 412 -14.04 -4.42 -4.80
CA SER A 412 -13.62 -5.57 -3.98
C SER A 412 -13.70 -6.92 -4.70
N ASN A 413 -14.22 -6.97 -5.94
CA ASN A 413 -14.14 -8.20 -6.74
C ASN A 413 -12.68 -8.61 -6.93
N PRO A 414 -12.33 -9.91 -6.71
CA PRO A 414 -10.95 -10.36 -6.82
C PRO A 414 -10.41 -10.19 -8.25
N MET A 415 -9.26 -9.54 -8.40
CA MET A 415 -8.52 -9.46 -9.66
C MET A 415 -7.62 -10.68 -9.86
N TYR A 416 -7.12 -11.27 -8.80
CA TYR A 416 -6.23 -12.43 -8.78
C TYR A 416 -6.75 -13.63 -9.58
N ILE A 417 -8.08 -13.84 -9.62
CA ILE A 417 -8.69 -14.94 -10.35
C ILE A 417 -8.91 -14.66 -11.84
N HIS A 418 -8.57 -13.46 -12.32
CA HIS A 418 -8.65 -13.13 -13.74
C HIS A 418 -7.33 -13.48 -14.42
N SER A 419 -7.33 -14.56 -15.21
CA SER A 419 -6.18 -15.01 -15.98
C SER A 419 -6.55 -15.08 -17.47
N ILE A 420 -5.90 -14.22 -18.27
CA ILE A 420 -6.10 -14.15 -19.71
C ILE A 420 -4.79 -14.53 -20.38
N PRO A 421 -4.71 -15.72 -21.04
CA PRO A 421 -3.52 -16.14 -21.76
C PRO A 421 -3.07 -15.12 -22.80
N ASN A 422 -1.75 -14.93 -22.90
CA ASN A 422 -1.16 -13.98 -23.85
C ASN A 422 0.25 -14.46 -24.27
N ASN A 423 0.95 -13.65 -25.07
CA ASN A 423 2.31 -13.94 -25.54
C ASN A 423 2.38 -15.30 -26.28
N ASN A 424 1.45 -15.53 -27.23
CA ASN A 424 1.27 -16.80 -27.94
C ASN A 424 1.11 -18.00 -26.98
N ASP A 425 0.29 -17.84 -25.95
CA ASP A 425 0.01 -18.83 -24.90
C ASP A 425 1.26 -19.31 -24.12
N ASN A 426 2.41 -18.67 -24.30
CA ASN A 426 3.58 -18.92 -23.47
C ASN A 426 3.34 -18.47 -22.02
N GLN A 427 2.50 -17.42 -21.84
CA GLN A 427 1.99 -16.95 -20.56
C GLN A 427 0.51 -17.38 -20.43
N ASP A 428 0.28 -18.67 -20.23
CA ASP A 428 -1.02 -19.31 -20.20
C ASP A 428 -1.76 -19.15 -18.87
N ILE A 429 -1.04 -18.75 -17.80
CA ILE A 429 -1.59 -18.33 -16.53
C ILE A 429 -0.89 -17.03 -16.06
N VAL A 430 -1.66 -16.06 -15.60
CA VAL A 430 -1.17 -14.73 -15.23
C VAL A 430 -1.78 -14.28 -13.90
N SER A 431 -1.05 -13.47 -13.14
CA SER A 431 -1.44 -13.06 -11.78
C SER A 431 -2.21 -11.76 -11.70
N MET A 432 -2.10 -10.87 -12.68
CA MET A 432 -2.66 -9.50 -12.67
C MET A 432 -2.27 -8.67 -11.44
N GLY A 433 -1.04 -8.86 -10.92
CA GLY A 433 -0.62 -8.29 -9.63
C GLY A 433 -0.63 -6.77 -9.58
N THR A 434 -0.17 -6.09 -10.63
CA THR A 434 -0.21 -4.62 -10.70
C THR A 434 -1.64 -4.10 -10.76
N ASN A 435 -2.54 -4.76 -11.50
CA ASN A 435 -3.96 -4.40 -11.53
C ASN A 435 -4.59 -4.55 -10.14
N SER A 436 -4.32 -5.66 -9.44
CA SER A 436 -4.79 -5.88 -8.08
C SER A 436 -4.30 -4.78 -7.13
N ALA A 437 -3.02 -4.42 -7.21
CA ALA A 437 -2.41 -3.38 -6.39
C ALA A 437 -2.99 -1.98 -6.68
N LEU A 438 -3.25 -1.64 -7.95
CA LEU A 438 -3.87 -0.37 -8.34
C LEU A 438 -5.32 -0.26 -7.90
N ILE A 439 -6.09 -1.34 -7.96
CA ILE A 439 -7.46 -1.36 -7.45
C ILE A 439 -7.45 -1.21 -5.92
N ALA A 440 -6.53 -1.88 -5.22
CA ALA A 440 -6.36 -1.71 -3.77
C ALA A 440 -6.01 -0.26 -3.42
N LYS A 441 -5.14 0.41 -4.20
CA LYS A 441 -4.84 1.84 -4.05
C LYS A 441 -6.11 2.67 -4.13
N THR A 442 -6.96 2.47 -5.14
CA THR A 442 -8.21 3.23 -5.30
C THR A 442 -9.16 3.01 -4.12
N VAL A 443 -9.30 1.78 -3.64
CA VAL A 443 -10.12 1.47 -2.45
C VAL A 443 -9.59 2.19 -1.21
N ILE A 444 -8.26 2.26 -1.02
CA ILE A 444 -7.64 2.96 0.10
C ILE A 444 -7.89 4.47 0.01
N GLU A 445 -7.72 5.08 -1.17
CA GLU A 445 -7.98 6.50 -1.40
C GLU A 445 -9.45 6.87 -1.12
N ASN A 446 -10.38 6.06 -1.61
CA ASN A 446 -11.80 6.18 -1.34
C ASN A 446 -12.12 6.06 0.16
N SER A 447 -11.43 5.15 0.84
CA SER A 447 -11.62 4.94 2.28
C SER A 447 -11.19 6.14 3.12
N PHE A 448 -10.12 6.85 2.73
CA PHE A 448 -9.72 8.10 3.35
C PHE A 448 -10.79 9.19 3.19
N GLN A 449 -11.47 9.26 2.04
CA GLN A 449 -12.57 10.21 1.84
C GLN A 449 -13.72 9.94 2.81
N VAL A 450 -14.16 8.68 2.92
CA VAL A 450 -15.24 8.28 3.85
C VAL A 450 -14.83 8.54 5.31
N MET A 451 -13.58 8.21 5.67
CA MET A 451 -13.04 8.46 7.00
C MET A 451 -13.01 9.97 7.35
N SER A 452 -12.64 10.81 6.40
CA SER A 452 -12.62 12.26 6.59
C SER A 452 -14.03 12.81 6.87
N ILE A 453 -15.03 12.33 6.13
CA ILE A 453 -16.43 12.69 6.34
C ILE A 453 -16.92 12.24 7.74
N LEU A 454 -16.53 11.03 8.16
CA LEU A 454 -16.86 10.54 9.51
C LEU A 454 -16.27 11.45 10.59
N PHE A 455 -15.00 11.86 10.47
CA PHE A 455 -14.38 12.76 11.44
C PHE A 455 -15.02 14.15 11.47
N MET A 456 -15.47 14.69 10.33
CA MET A 456 -16.28 15.93 10.30
C MET A 456 -17.55 15.76 11.14
N GLY A 457 -18.27 14.64 10.97
CA GLY A 457 -19.45 14.32 11.77
C GLY A 457 -19.15 14.17 13.26
N ILE A 458 -18.05 13.50 13.61
CA ILE A 458 -17.58 13.30 14.99
C ILE A 458 -17.30 14.66 15.67
N VAL A 459 -16.50 15.53 15.04
CA VAL A 459 -16.15 16.85 15.59
C VAL A 459 -17.40 17.67 15.84
N GLN A 460 -18.30 17.72 14.86
CA GLN A 460 -19.55 18.48 14.99
C GLN A 460 -20.50 17.90 16.07
N ALA A 461 -20.51 16.57 16.25
CA ALA A 461 -21.28 15.92 17.32
C ALA A 461 -20.71 16.23 18.70
N VAL A 462 -19.37 16.22 18.86
CA VAL A 462 -18.70 16.63 20.11
C VAL A 462 -19.03 18.06 20.46
N ASP A 463 -19.02 18.98 19.50
CA ASP A 463 -19.39 20.38 19.68
C ASP A 463 -20.85 20.55 20.13
N TYR A 464 -21.77 19.84 19.44
CA TYR A 464 -23.20 19.89 19.79
C TYR A 464 -23.47 19.41 21.21
N LEU A 465 -22.87 18.27 21.60
CA LEU A 465 -23.05 17.66 22.91
C LEU A 465 -22.25 18.37 24.02
N LYS A 466 -21.31 19.23 23.67
CA LYS A 466 -20.40 19.96 24.60
C LYS A 466 -19.63 19.01 25.53
N ILE A 467 -19.10 17.92 24.97
CA ILE A 467 -18.43 16.86 25.74
C ILE A 467 -16.90 16.87 25.63
N GLN A 468 -16.30 17.93 25.07
CA GLN A 468 -14.84 18.02 24.81
C GLN A 468 -13.99 17.68 26.05
N GLU A 469 -14.37 18.22 27.21
CA GLU A 469 -13.66 18.01 28.48
C GLU A 469 -13.92 16.64 29.12
N LYS A 470 -14.86 15.86 28.58
CA LYS A 470 -15.20 14.51 29.04
C LYS A 470 -14.57 13.44 28.19
N LEU A 471 -14.10 13.79 26.97
CA LEU A 471 -13.40 12.86 26.09
C LEU A 471 -12.12 12.35 26.76
N SER A 472 -11.66 11.18 26.36
CA SER A 472 -10.33 10.68 26.72
C SER A 472 -9.25 11.66 26.26
N THR A 473 -8.07 11.58 26.87
CA THR A 473 -6.93 12.44 26.50
C THR A 473 -6.57 12.30 25.02
N GLU A 474 -6.54 11.07 24.50
CA GLU A 474 -6.25 10.79 23.09
C GLU A 474 -7.35 11.34 22.15
N SER A 475 -8.61 11.09 22.46
CA SER A 475 -9.75 11.61 21.66
C SER A 475 -9.78 13.13 21.65
N ARG A 476 -9.48 13.79 22.78
CA ARG A 476 -9.40 15.25 22.87
C ARG A 476 -8.21 15.80 22.07
N CYS A 477 -7.08 15.12 22.06
CA CYS A 477 -5.94 15.51 21.23
C CYS A 477 -6.33 15.50 19.74
N VAL A 478 -6.98 14.43 19.27
CA VAL A 478 -7.45 14.32 17.88
C VAL A 478 -8.50 15.38 17.55
N TYR A 479 -9.49 15.58 18.44
CA TYR A 479 -10.51 16.62 18.27
C TYR A 479 -9.87 18.00 18.10
N ASN A 480 -8.95 18.39 18.97
CA ASN A 480 -8.24 19.67 18.88
C ASN A 480 -7.42 19.79 17.58
N CYS A 481 -6.71 18.74 17.19
CA CYS A 481 -5.94 18.72 15.95
C CYS A 481 -6.84 18.98 14.74
N LEU A 482 -7.99 18.32 14.65
CA LEU A 482 -8.94 18.48 13.55
C LEU A 482 -9.57 19.88 13.51
N LEU A 483 -9.84 20.51 14.66
CA LEU A 483 -10.33 21.89 14.71
C LEU A 483 -9.33 22.90 14.16
N TYR A 484 -8.03 22.73 14.44
CA TYR A 484 -6.99 23.64 13.97
C TYR A 484 -6.63 23.45 12.50
N THR A 485 -6.88 22.26 11.93
CA THR A 485 -6.52 21.94 10.55
C THR A 485 -7.66 22.03 9.55
N SER A 486 -8.92 22.04 10.04
CA SER A 486 -10.08 22.26 9.19
C SER A 486 -10.35 23.75 9.04
N PRO A 487 -10.60 24.27 7.82
CA PRO A 487 -11.15 25.60 7.66
C PRO A 487 -12.48 25.64 8.43
N SER A 488 -12.54 26.48 9.45
CA SER A 488 -13.73 26.59 10.30
C SER A 488 -14.94 27.04 9.48
N PRO A 489 -16.09 26.36 9.57
CA PRO A 489 -17.33 26.90 8.99
C PRO A 489 -17.82 28.17 9.69
N ARG A 490 -17.05 28.69 10.65
CA ARG A 490 -17.37 29.88 11.44
C ARG A 490 -16.70 31.14 10.93
N ASP A 491 -15.85 31.07 9.90
CA ASP A 491 -15.19 32.22 9.27
C ASP A 491 -15.91 32.66 7.98
#